data_8e15067b961fc684ef609c5d5ba213be
#
_entry.id   8e15067b961fc684ef609c5d5ba213be
#
_cell.length_a   1.000
_cell.length_b   1.000
_cell.length_c   1.000
_cell.angle_alpha   90.00
_cell.angle_beta   90.00
_cell.angle_gamma   90.00
#
_symmetry.space_group_name_H-M   'P 1'
#
loop_
_entity.id
_entity.type
_entity.pdbx_description
1 polymer ?
#
loop_
_entity_poly.entity_id
_entity_poly.type
_entity_poly.pdbx_seq_one_letter_code
_entity_poly.pdbx_strand_id
1 'polypeptide(L)'
;ESTKPSENLSAAESHPQDDQSKTGTAKEPDEGVQNTEDKDDAAIDPSSEKQAAASGDNAGDSSDTENANGGDAGEASADDEDEEGSTIFQKKEPVKHAEIKKKKSRLKVIIIMLVVLAVIAGAICAVVFLTPNSETGTSSTTDTSISVLDNDTLDIERLNITNPSGELEFVAAKKQNDEGETVDSWTMTGYDMTLIADSFISSIADKAAMLDALRKMESEADYGLDDPQTIVNVTGRNGLADYQIFVGDSSPDGSGSYVSVSGQDGIYLVATSIIELFNSTPEEIANNVLISPPSEDTVSEAYLAEDGTISYVDKISLSGAFYPDEIVIEHTDNEMAAYRLSSPISRYADLEMVNSVLEIVNNGIVALQAYKLQPTDEDYEKYGLNNPDAVIRITYDGKTVNVTAKKQSEEEGAYAVIVDNKNAIYKVSTDAMTMLDLRQTDFYNQFVFLEEMSDFKNITIVSDKTYSFDITYNADDNITSEKLNGKDVDDSLFRTYYSYFTSMKPTVESSYPSGDVAMTVTFTYRDTSKGQIKMEFINHNDRRYQVRINGNSEGVIPYTYFDNLKNYVVNVEQNQGIPDVV
;
A
#
# COMPACT_ATOMS: atom_id res chain seq x y z
N GLU A 1 -38.89 1.01 -47.72
CA GLU A 1 -38.72 1.78 -48.95
C GLU A 1 -37.45 2.56 -48.82
N SER A 2 -36.34 2.04 -49.34
CA SER A 2 -35.73 2.28 -50.66
C SER A 2 -35.27 3.73 -50.73
N THR A 3 -34.03 4.09 -50.98
CA THR A 3 -33.06 3.60 -51.96
C THR A 3 -31.68 4.26 -51.69
N LYS A 4 -30.64 3.48 -51.80
CA LYS A 4 -29.30 3.86 -52.31
C LYS A 4 -29.41 4.03 -53.86
N PRO A 5 -28.44 4.46 -54.63
CA PRO A 5 -26.96 4.44 -54.52
C PRO A 5 -26.31 5.74 -55.13
N SER A 6 -25.04 5.97 -55.36
CA SER A 6 -23.87 5.24 -55.85
C SER A 6 -22.73 6.25 -56.09
N GLU A 7 -21.47 5.85 -55.87
CA GLU A 7 -20.33 5.77 -56.80
C GLU A 7 -19.84 7.10 -57.44
N ASN A 8 -18.58 7.41 -57.65
CA ASN A 8 -17.40 6.62 -57.96
C ASN A 8 -16.14 7.51 -58.03
N LEU A 9 -14.95 6.94 -57.74
CA LEU A 9 -13.67 7.00 -58.49
C LEU A 9 -12.97 8.36 -58.64
N SER A 10 -11.65 8.51 -58.56
CA SER A 10 -10.47 7.69 -58.86
C SER A 10 -9.23 8.50 -58.48
N ALA A 11 -8.23 7.95 -57.85
CA ALA A 11 -6.99 7.37 -58.36
C ALA A 11 -6.04 8.32 -59.10
N ALA A 12 -4.80 8.35 -58.62
CA ALA A 12 -3.51 8.19 -59.26
C ALA A 12 -2.43 8.89 -58.46
N GLU A 13 -1.51 8.16 -57.80
CA GLU A 13 -0.22 7.67 -58.28
C GLU A 13 0.68 8.74 -58.88
N SER A 14 1.83 8.96 -58.20
CA SER A 14 3.15 8.68 -58.79
C SER A 14 4.30 9.16 -57.89
N HIS A 15 5.14 8.23 -57.51
CA HIS A 15 6.59 8.39 -57.36
C HIS A 15 7.21 8.40 -58.78
N PRO A 16 8.47 8.80 -59.07
CA PRO A 16 9.69 8.42 -58.34
C PRO A 16 10.91 9.38 -58.40
N GLN A 17 11.92 8.99 -57.64
CA GLN A 17 13.35 8.86 -57.91
C GLN A 17 14.29 10.05 -58.12
N ASP A 18 15.34 9.93 -57.28
CA ASP A 18 16.80 10.01 -57.53
C ASP A 18 17.43 11.29 -58.08
N ASP A 19 18.44 11.77 -57.41
CA ASP A 19 19.84 11.57 -57.80
C ASP A 19 20.85 12.28 -56.87
N GLN A 20 21.76 11.50 -56.36
CA GLN A 20 23.20 11.59 -56.21
C GLN A 20 23.90 12.97 -56.40
N SER A 21 24.77 13.40 -55.54
CA SER A 21 26.18 13.08 -55.55
C SER A 21 27.06 14.17 -54.96
N LYS A 22 28.01 13.67 -54.24
CA LYS A 22 29.45 13.96 -54.22
C LYS A 22 30.01 15.05 -53.32
N THR A 23 30.74 14.55 -52.38
CA THR A 23 32.22 14.54 -52.24
C THR A 23 32.87 15.77 -51.64
N GLY A 24 33.73 15.46 -50.69
CA GLY A 24 34.96 16.15 -50.44
C GLY A 24 35.40 16.16 -48.97
N THR A 25 36.01 15.05 -48.55
CA THR A 25 37.39 14.85 -48.11
C THR A 25 37.99 15.88 -47.12
N ALA A 26 38.23 15.40 -45.92
CA ALA A 26 39.53 15.10 -45.33
C ALA A 26 40.44 16.23 -44.92
N LYS A 27 40.77 16.26 -43.65
CA LYS A 27 42.17 16.09 -43.12
C LYS A 27 42.23 16.37 -41.63
N GLU A 28 42.58 15.36 -40.87
CA GLU A 28 43.55 15.45 -39.78
C GLU A 28 44.92 15.78 -40.37
N PRO A 29 45.90 16.25 -39.60
CA PRO A 29 46.64 15.54 -38.59
C PRO A 29 47.10 16.42 -37.43
N ASP A 30 47.35 15.85 -36.30
CA ASP A 30 48.51 15.13 -35.76
C ASP A 30 49.48 15.93 -34.90
N GLU A 31 49.83 15.37 -33.77
CA GLU A 31 51.07 15.36 -33.02
C GLU A 31 51.49 16.52 -32.11
N GLY A 32 51.93 16.03 -30.94
CA GLY A 32 53.06 16.53 -30.19
C GLY A 32 52.80 16.63 -28.67
N VAL A 33 52.92 15.62 -27.89
CA VAL A 33 54.10 14.94 -27.23
C VAL A 33 54.89 15.83 -26.27
N GLN A 34 55.03 15.28 -25.09
CA GLN A 34 56.06 15.32 -24.05
C GLN A 34 55.80 16.16 -22.82
N ASN A 35 55.56 15.50 -21.67
CA ASN A 35 56.54 14.81 -20.77
C ASN A 35 57.35 15.78 -19.89
N THR A 36 57.22 15.61 -18.60
CA THR A 36 58.24 15.44 -17.55
C THR A 36 57.56 15.41 -16.20
N GLU A 37 57.52 14.30 -15.47
CA GLU A 37 58.50 13.78 -14.49
C GLU A 37 58.89 14.82 -13.43
N ASP A 38 58.58 14.53 -12.18
CA ASP A 38 59.39 13.91 -11.11
C ASP A 38 58.58 13.92 -9.80
N LYS A 39 58.40 12.76 -9.16
CA LYS A 39 59.07 12.15 -8.00
C LYS A 39 59.06 13.04 -6.73
N ASP A 40 58.60 12.51 -5.64
CA ASP A 40 59.21 11.66 -4.63
C ASP A 40 58.18 11.33 -3.52
N ASP A 41 57.97 10.07 -3.30
CA ASP A 41 58.37 9.20 -2.20
C ASP A 41 58.10 9.72 -0.76
N ALA A 42 57.29 8.96 -0.06
CA ALA A 42 57.67 8.21 1.14
C ALA A 42 56.50 7.42 1.74
N ALA A 43 56.64 6.12 1.59
CA ALA A 43 56.00 5.09 2.41
C ALA A 43 56.46 5.17 3.87
N ILE A 44 55.62 4.80 4.83
CA ILE A 44 55.98 3.95 5.98
C ILE A 44 54.68 3.37 6.56
N ASP A 45 54.51 2.07 6.44
CA ASP A 45 53.89 1.10 7.35
C ASP A 45 55.02 0.53 8.20
N PRO A 46 54.89 -0.22 9.27
CA PRO A 46 53.75 -0.83 9.93
C PRO A 46 53.85 -0.94 11.47
N SER A 47 52.80 -1.56 12.02
CA SER A 47 52.83 -2.55 13.11
C SER A 47 53.07 -2.17 14.56
N SER A 48 52.35 -2.90 15.29
CA SER A 48 52.53 -3.62 16.55
C SER A 48 51.80 -3.07 17.75
N GLU A 49 50.86 -3.86 18.16
CA GLU A 49 50.91 -4.92 19.20
C GLU A 49 50.89 -4.43 20.64
N LYS A 50 49.92 -5.02 21.31
CA LYS A 50 49.93 -5.68 22.63
C LYS A 50 49.41 -4.95 23.86
N GLN A 51 48.32 -5.55 24.34
CA GLN A 51 48.24 -6.18 25.70
C GLN A 51 48.41 -5.21 26.88
N ALA A 52 47.63 -5.31 27.94
CA ALA A 52 47.11 -6.42 28.75
C ALA A 52 46.18 -5.84 29.82
N ALA A 53 45.09 -6.54 30.10
CA ALA A 53 44.90 -7.27 31.36
C ALA A 53 44.92 -6.40 32.64
N ALA A 54 43.96 -6.47 33.48
CA ALA A 54 43.49 -7.49 34.37
C ALA A 54 42.51 -6.91 35.39
N SER A 55 41.48 -7.64 35.62
CA SER A 55 41.07 -8.25 36.89
C SER A 55 40.53 -7.38 37.99
N GLY A 56 39.45 -7.86 38.53
CA GLY A 56 38.96 -7.54 39.86
C GLY A 56 37.53 -7.98 40.07
N ASP A 57 37.40 -9.26 40.41
CA ASP A 57 36.48 -9.96 41.26
C ASP A 57 35.78 -9.11 42.32
N ASN A 58 34.50 -9.41 42.59
CA ASN A 58 33.92 -10.03 43.83
C ASN A 58 32.40 -9.92 43.72
N ALA A 59 31.63 -10.98 43.67
CA ALA A 59 31.27 -11.98 44.71
C ALA A 59 30.44 -11.41 45.88
N GLY A 60 29.31 -12.08 46.08
CA GLY A 60 28.53 -12.10 47.30
C GLY A 60 27.08 -11.68 47.07
N ASP A 61 26.20 -12.43 47.27
CA ASP A 61 25.76 -13.57 48.05
C ASP A 61 24.30 -13.36 48.45
N SER A 62 23.53 -14.37 48.17
CA SER A 62 22.35 -14.94 48.85
C SER A 62 21.40 -14.06 49.68
N SER A 63 20.13 -14.27 49.51
CA SER A 63 19.32 -15.08 50.44
C SER A 63 17.84 -15.06 50.10
N ASP A 64 17.33 -16.24 49.86
CA ASP A 64 16.10 -16.86 50.32
C ASP A 64 15.18 -16.04 51.23
N THR A 65 13.90 -16.12 50.94
CA THR A 65 12.93 -16.65 51.91
C THR A 65 11.58 -16.99 51.26
N GLU A 66 11.24 -18.24 51.50
CA GLU A 66 9.93 -18.87 51.39
C GLU A 66 8.85 -18.16 52.22
N ASN A 67 7.60 -18.33 51.80
CA ASN A 67 6.47 -18.91 52.59
C ASN A 67 5.20 -18.83 51.75
N ALA A 68 4.59 -19.87 51.31
CA ALA A 68 3.85 -20.95 51.98
C ALA A 68 2.57 -20.50 52.72
N ASN A 69 1.51 -21.00 52.26
CA ASN A 69 0.28 -21.54 52.89
C ASN A 69 -0.97 -21.06 52.12
N GLY A 70 -1.93 -21.88 51.78
CA GLY A 70 -2.39 -23.18 52.26
C GLY A 70 -3.88 -23.25 52.11
N GLY A 71 -4.35 -24.42 51.68
CA GLY A 71 -5.47 -25.21 52.14
C GLY A 71 -6.82 -24.75 51.60
N ASP A 72 -7.73 -25.57 51.17
CA ASP A 72 -8.18 -26.87 51.65
C ASP A 72 -9.24 -27.36 50.63
N ALA A 73 -9.20 -28.54 50.12
CA ALA A 73 -9.80 -29.81 50.46
C ALA A 73 -11.32 -29.98 50.23
N GLY A 74 -11.62 -31.08 49.60
CA GLY A 74 -12.91 -31.79 49.56
C GLY A 74 -13.11 -32.56 48.25
N GLU A 75 -12.55 -33.78 48.11
CA GLU A 75 -13.17 -35.11 48.31
C GLU A 75 -14.57 -35.24 47.71
N ALA A 76 -14.96 -36.27 47.05
CA ALA A 76 -14.52 -37.61 46.62
C ALA A 76 -15.57 -38.20 45.75
N SER A 77 -15.35 -39.08 44.91
CA SER A 77 -15.42 -40.57 44.75
C SER A 77 -15.85 -40.90 43.34
N ALA A 78 -15.06 -41.65 42.70
CA ALA A 78 -15.07 -43.08 42.32
C ALA A 78 -16.43 -43.63 41.83
N ASP A 79 -16.44 -44.12 40.59
CA ASP A 79 -16.46 -45.54 40.29
C ASP A 79 -16.44 -45.77 38.75
N ASP A 80 -15.61 -46.71 38.39
CA ASP A 80 -15.41 -47.63 37.33
C ASP A 80 -16.54 -47.79 36.25
N GLU A 81 -16.20 -47.96 35.00
CA GLU A 81 -16.08 -49.22 34.27
C GLU A 81 -15.91 -49.00 32.78
N ASP A 82 -15.05 -49.81 32.19
CA ASP A 82 -14.71 -50.14 30.82
C ASP A 82 -15.83 -50.01 29.77
N GLU A 83 -15.46 -49.60 28.55
CA GLU A 83 -15.52 -50.42 27.32
C GLU A 83 -15.11 -49.66 26.07
N GLU A 84 -14.32 -50.35 25.30
CA GLU A 84 -13.94 -50.32 23.90
C GLU A 84 -14.69 -49.38 22.90
N GLY A 85 -13.86 -48.71 22.13
CA GLY A 85 -13.86 -48.85 20.67
C GLY A 85 -14.88 -48.09 19.85
N SER A 86 -14.32 -47.37 18.93
CA SER A 86 -14.93 -47.01 17.66
C SER A 86 -14.99 -45.49 17.36
N THR A 87 -13.99 -45.09 16.67
CA THR A 87 -13.92 -43.86 15.90
C THR A 87 -15.02 -43.83 14.84
N ILE A 88 -16.03 -43.02 15.04
CA ILE A 88 -17.00 -42.68 13.99
C ILE A 88 -16.68 -41.25 13.54
N PHE A 89 -16.09 -41.13 12.35
CA PHE A 89 -16.11 -39.91 11.58
C PHE A 89 -17.56 -39.57 11.22
N GLN A 90 -18.11 -38.58 11.89
CA GLN A 90 -19.39 -38.01 11.50
C GLN A 90 -19.17 -37.06 10.32
N LYS A 91 -19.65 -37.49 9.16
CA LYS A 91 -19.92 -36.73 7.96
C LYS A 91 -20.77 -35.51 8.32
N LYS A 92 -20.20 -34.31 8.27
CA LYS A 92 -20.96 -33.06 8.38
C LYS A 92 -21.82 -32.91 7.13
N GLU A 93 -23.13 -32.96 7.29
CA GLU A 93 -24.08 -32.55 6.26
C GLU A 93 -23.97 -31.04 5.99
N PRO A 94 -24.27 -30.59 4.76
CA PRO A 94 -24.17 -29.17 4.41
C PRO A 94 -25.24 -28.38 5.19
N VAL A 95 -24.77 -27.43 5.95
CA VAL A 95 -25.61 -26.47 6.67
C VAL A 95 -26.29 -25.58 5.63
N LYS A 96 -27.61 -25.65 5.56
CA LYS A 96 -28.45 -24.72 4.81
C LYS A 96 -28.18 -23.30 5.33
N HIS A 97 -27.66 -22.47 4.45
CA HIS A 97 -27.52 -21.04 4.71
C HIS A 97 -28.88 -20.42 4.99
N ALA A 98 -29.08 -19.95 6.21
CA ALA A 98 -30.17 -19.06 6.56
C ALA A 98 -29.82 -17.65 6.07
N GLU A 99 -30.73 -17.09 5.27
CA GLU A 99 -30.68 -15.69 4.83
C GLU A 99 -30.46 -14.74 6.02
N ILE A 100 -29.26 -14.22 6.19
CA ILE A 100 -28.97 -13.15 7.15
C ILE A 100 -29.08 -11.82 6.41
N LYS A 101 -30.11 -11.08 6.76
CA LYS A 101 -30.56 -9.80 6.22
C LYS A 101 -29.42 -8.79 6.06
N LYS A 102 -29.25 -8.28 4.86
CA LYS A 102 -28.38 -7.22 4.32
C LYS A 102 -28.36 -5.85 5.07
N LYS A 103 -28.53 -5.79 6.38
CA LYS A 103 -28.60 -4.49 7.12
C LYS A 103 -27.41 -4.13 7.99
N LYS A 104 -26.36 -4.99 8.10
CA LYS A 104 -25.22 -4.75 9.00
C LYS A 104 -23.98 -4.15 8.32
N SER A 105 -23.84 -4.25 7.00
CA SER A 105 -22.67 -3.77 6.26
C SER A 105 -22.69 -2.22 6.14
N ARG A 106 -23.82 -1.64 5.79
CA ARG A 106 -23.94 -0.15 5.67
C ARG A 106 -23.61 0.61 6.96
N LEU A 107 -23.85 -0.01 8.11
CA LEU A 107 -23.56 0.62 9.40
C LEU A 107 -22.05 0.68 9.70
N LYS A 108 -21.26 -0.30 9.22
CA LYS A 108 -19.79 -0.32 9.41
C LYS A 108 -19.09 0.70 8.50
N VAL A 109 -19.50 0.80 7.24
CA VAL A 109 -18.96 1.80 6.30
C VAL A 109 -19.30 3.22 6.77
N ILE A 110 -20.52 3.43 7.24
CA ILE A 110 -20.91 4.72 7.84
C ILE A 110 -20.11 5.01 9.11
N ILE A 111 -19.81 4.00 9.93
CA ILE A 111 -18.99 4.16 11.14
C ILE A 111 -17.53 4.47 10.77
N ILE A 112 -16.97 3.83 9.75
CA ILE A 112 -15.60 4.10 9.26
C ILE A 112 -15.53 5.49 8.65
N MET A 113 -16.51 5.90 7.82
CA MET A 113 -16.60 7.27 7.31
C MET A 113 -16.76 8.30 8.44
N LEU A 114 -17.55 7.99 9.46
CA LEU A 114 -17.71 8.87 10.63
C LEU A 114 -16.43 8.92 11.48
N VAL A 115 -15.66 7.86 11.56
CA VAL A 115 -14.35 7.84 12.26
C VAL A 115 -13.32 8.64 11.47
N VAL A 116 -13.27 8.52 10.15
CA VAL A 116 -12.38 9.32 9.29
C VAL A 116 -12.79 10.81 9.34
N LEU A 117 -14.08 11.11 9.31
CA LEU A 117 -14.59 12.47 9.48
C LEU A 117 -14.34 13.01 10.90
N ALA A 118 -14.41 12.14 11.92
CA ALA A 118 -14.09 12.50 13.31
C ALA A 118 -12.59 12.70 13.53
N VAL A 119 -11.71 11.98 12.78
CA VAL A 119 -10.25 12.19 12.83
C VAL A 119 -9.88 13.51 12.14
N ILE A 120 -10.52 13.83 11.01
CA ILE A 120 -10.34 15.12 10.32
C ILE A 120 -10.89 16.27 11.18
N ALA A 121 -12.08 16.13 11.76
CA ALA A 121 -12.64 17.08 12.71
C ALA A 121 -11.85 17.13 14.02
N GLY A 122 -11.27 15.99 14.46
CA GLY A 122 -10.44 15.89 15.65
C GLY A 122 -9.07 16.55 15.48
N ALA A 123 -8.49 16.54 14.28
CA ALA A 123 -7.26 17.27 13.99
C ALA A 123 -7.49 18.78 14.02
N ILE A 124 -8.64 19.24 13.56
CA ILE A 124 -9.06 20.65 13.65
C ILE A 124 -9.42 21.02 15.11
N CYS A 125 -10.05 20.11 15.87
CA CYS A 125 -10.37 20.31 17.27
C CYS A 125 -9.19 20.14 18.23
N ALA A 126 -8.17 19.33 17.90
CA ALA A 126 -7.00 19.12 18.76
C ALA A 126 -6.13 20.38 18.88
N VAL A 127 -6.12 21.24 17.86
CA VAL A 127 -5.46 22.56 17.93
C VAL A 127 -6.22 23.50 18.89
N VAL A 128 -7.54 23.32 19.05
CA VAL A 128 -8.38 24.17 19.92
C VAL A 128 -8.38 23.71 21.38
N PHE A 129 -8.03 22.43 21.69
CA PHE A 129 -8.17 21.86 23.04
C PHE A 129 -6.85 21.53 23.79
N LEU A 130 -5.68 21.79 23.21
CA LEU A 130 -4.38 21.51 23.86
C LEU A 130 -3.65 22.76 24.34
N THR A 131 -4.38 23.77 24.85
CA THR A 131 -3.78 24.78 25.71
C THR A 131 -4.05 24.43 27.18
N PRO A 132 -3.04 24.36 28.05
CA PRO A 132 -3.25 24.04 29.45
C PRO A 132 -4.01 25.16 30.16
N ASN A 133 -5.21 24.84 30.60
CA ASN A 133 -6.04 25.74 31.38
C ASN A 133 -5.47 25.86 32.80
N SER A 134 -5.01 27.04 33.17
CA SER A 134 -4.80 27.44 34.56
C SER A 134 -6.16 27.79 35.15
N GLU A 135 -6.55 27.04 36.18
CA GLU A 135 -7.76 27.32 36.97
C GLU A 135 -7.71 28.69 37.62
N THR A 136 -8.79 29.46 37.47
CA THR A 136 -9.64 29.92 38.58
C THR A 136 -10.63 30.94 38.09
N GLY A 137 -11.90 30.73 38.41
CA GLY A 137 -12.90 31.80 38.38
C GLY A 137 -14.15 31.50 37.58
N THR A 138 -15.12 30.93 38.26
CA THR A 138 -16.52 30.85 37.82
C THR A 138 -17.03 32.20 37.35
N SER A 139 -17.17 32.39 36.06
CA SER A 139 -17.99 33.42 35.47
C SER A 139 -18.64 32.82 34.21
N SER A 140 -19.94 32.61 34.28
CA SER A 140 -20.77 32.32 33.12
C SER A 140 -20.76 33.53 32.20
N THR A 141 -19.79 33.60 31.28
CA THR A 141 -19.88 34.49 30.14
C THR A 141 -20.64 33.74 29.04
N THR A 142 -21.87 34.15 28.81
CA THR A 142 -22.49 34.00 27.50
C THR A 142 -21.55 34.63 26.49
N ASP A 143 -20.88 33.82 25.67
CA ASP A 143 -20.14 34.27 24.47
C ASP A 143 -21.19 34.87 23.54
N THR A 144 -21.40 36.17 23.63
CA THR A 144 -22.16 36.93 22.67
C THR A 144 -21.23 37.34 21.56
N SER A 145 -21.01 36.44 20.56
CA SER A 145 -20.40 36.84 19.30
C SER A 145 -21.22 37.97 18.67
N ILE A 146 -20.56 38.93 18.05
CA ILE A 146 -21.18 40.03 17.34
C ILE A 146 -21.26 39.64 15.88
N SER A 147 -22.47 39.49 15.32
CA SER A 147 -22.62 39.29 13.88
C SER A 147 -22.24 40.58 13.14
N VAL A 148 -21.23 40.50 12.30
CA VAL A 148 -20.75 41.60 11.46
C VAL A 148 -21.37 41.51 10.07
N LEU A 149 -21.45 40.29 9.52
CA LEU A 149 -22.13 39.97 8.26
C LEU A 149 -23.08 38.80 8.51
N ASP A 150 -24.24 38.86 7.85
CA ASP A 150 -25.29 37.84 7.92
C ASP A 150 -25.92 37.68 6.51
N ASN A 151 -25.09 37.29 5.53
CA ASN A 151 -25.50 37.07 4.14
C ASN A 151 -25.65 35.57 3.88
N ASP A 152 -26.42 35.22 2.87
CA ASP A 152 -26.48 33.83 2.39
C ASP A 152 -25.26 33.53 1.48
N THR A 153 -24.54 32.46 1.78
CA THR A 153 -23.41 31.99 0.95
C THR A 153 -23.83 31.76 -0.50
N LEU A 154 -25.08 31.35 -0.73
CA LEU A 154 -25.66 31.17 -2.06
C LEU A 154 -25.76 32.47 -2.87
N ASP A 155 -25.69 33.63 -2.23
CA ASP A 155 -25.71 34.93 -2.89
C ASP A 155 -24.33 35.45 -3.26
N ILE A 156 -23.27 34.68 -2.97
CA ILE A 156 -21.92 34.98 -3.43
C ILE A 156 -21.68 34.34 -4.81
N GLU A 157 -21.17 35.13 -5.75
CA GLU A 157 -20.76 34.67 -7.09
C GLU A 157 -19.27 34.35 -7.12
N ARG A 158 -18.45 35.18 -6.45
CA ARG A 158 -16.98 35.09 -6.52
C ARG A 158 -16.32 35.60 -5.25
N LEU A 159 -15.21 34.96 -4.90
CA LEU A 159 -14.29 35.41 -3.86
C LEU A 159 -12.92 35.60 -4.44
N ASN A 160 -12.35 36.79 -4.31
CA ASN A 160 -10.92 37.03 -4.61
C ASN A 160 -10.23 37.40 -3.31
N ILE A 161 -9.28 36.56 -2.89
CA ILE A 161 -8.53 36.74 -1.66
C ILE A 161 -7.09 37.08 -2.03
N THR A 162 -6.64 38.23 -1.60
CA THR A 162 -5.20 38.59 -1.61
C THR A 162 -4.70 38.43 -0.19
N ASN A 163 -3.75 37.54 0.03
CA ASN A 163 -3.16 37.24 1.33
C ASN A 163 -1.62 37.18 1.23
N PRO A 164 -0.89 36.99 2.33
CA PRO A 164 0.57 36.91 2.30
C PRO A 164 1.16 35.81 1.41
N SER A 165 0.37 34.78 1.07
CA SER A 165 0.77 33.66 0.21
C SER A 165 0.47 33.92 -1.27
N GLY A 166 -0.31 34.94 -1.61
CA GLY A 166 -0.65 35.29 -2.99
C GLY A 166 -2.14 35.59 -3.21
N GLU A 167 -2.57 35.39 -4.43
CA GLU A 167 -3.96 35.63 -4.85
C GLU A 167 -4.71 34.30 -5.05
N LEU A 168 -5.87 34.18 -4.47
CA LEU A 168 -6.78 33.05 -4.64
C LEU A 168 -8.10 33.54 -5.24
N GLU A 169 -8.59 32.88 -6.25
CA GLU A 169 -9.90 33.16 -6.84
C GLU A 169 -10.80 31.94 -6.79
N PHE A 170 -11.92 32.08 -6.12
CA PHE A 170 -12.97 31.06 -6.04
C PHE A 170 -14.22 31.56 -6.75
N VAL A 171 -14.83 30.70 -7.57
CA VAL A 171 -16.03 31.01 -8.32
C VAL A 171 -17.12 29.99 -7.98
N ALA A 172 -18.30 30.49 -7.63
CA ALA A 172 -19.45 29.66 -7.37
C ALA A 172 -19.81 28.82 -8.60
N ALA A 173 -20.00 27.55 -8.43
CA ALA A 173 -20.29 26.58 -9.46
C ALA A 173 -21.47 25.70 -9.06
N LYS A 174 -21.83 24.78 -9.93
CA LYS A 174 -22.82 23.75 -9.64
C LYS A 174 -22.25 22.40 -10.05
N LYS A 175 -22.42 21.38 -9.20
CA LYS A 175 -22.06 19.99 -9.51
C LYS A 175 -23.27 19.08 -9.29
N GLN A 176 -23.22 17.89 -9.84
CA GLN A 176 -24.16 16.83 -9.50
C GLN A 176 -23.60 16.02 -8.32
N ASN A 177 -24.45 15.74 -7.35
CA ASN A 177 -24.13 14.81 -6.27
C ASN A 177 -24.33 13.35 -6.75
N ASP A 178 -24.03 12.39 -5.89
CA ASP A 178 -24.13 10.96 -6.19
C ASP A 178 -25.59 10.51 -6.45
N GLU A 179 -26.58 11.30 -6.04
CA GLU A 179 -28.00 11.07 -6.28
C GLU A 179 -28.47 11.72 -7.60
N GLY A 180 -27.56 12.39 -8.33
CA GLY A 180 -27.84 13.09 -9.59
C GLY A 180 -28.51 14.45 -9.42
N GLU A 181 -28.59 14.99 -8.20
CA GLU A 181 -29.13 16.30 -7.91
C GLU A 181 -28.05 17.37 -8.12
N THR A 182 -28.44 18.52 -8.67
CA THR A 182 -27.55 19.67 -8.84
C THR A 182 -27.40 20.39 -7.51
N VAL A 183 -26.20 20.41 -6.95
CA VAL A 183 -25.85 21.09 -5.70
C VAL A 183 -24.89 22.25 -5.98
N ASP A 184 -24.91 23.25 -5.11
CA ASP A 184 -23.93 24.33 -5.15
C ASP A 184 -22.55 23.81 -4.76
N SER A 185 -21.55 24.37 -5.40
CA SER A 185 -20.16 23.95 -5.32
C SER A 185 -19.26 25.15 -5.60
N TRP A 186 -17.97 24.97 -5.48
CA TRP A 186 -16.98 26.00 -5.78
C TRP A 186 -15.94 25.47 -6.76
N THR A 187 -15.33 26.38 -7.50
CA THR A 187 -14.13 26.10 -8.29
C THR A 187 -13.03 27.07 -7.88
N MET A 188 -11.79 26.62 -7.92
CA MET A 188 -10.60 27.45 -7.70
C MET A 188 -9.92 27.70 -9.04
N THR A 189 -9.80 28.97 -9.42
CA THR A 189 -9.19 29.36 -10.69
C THR A 189 -7.74 28.90 -10.79
N GLY A 190 -7.37 28.26 -11.89
CA GLY A 190 -6.02 27.78 -12.14
C GLY A 190 -5.71 26.38 -11.58
N TYR A 191 -6.64 25.72 -10.90
CA TYR A 191 -6.45 24.38 -10.34
C TYR A 191 -7.48 23.38 -10.84
N ASP A 192 -7.05 22.13 -10.97
CA ASP A 192 -7.95 20.99 -11.18
C ASP A 192 -8.69 20.69 -9.87
N MET A 193 -10.01 20.67 -9.93
CA MET A 193 -10.84 20.45 -8.75
C MET A 193 -10.73 19.05 -8.14
N THR A 194 -10.12 18.09 -8.83
CA THR A 194 -9.74 16.79 -8.23
C THR A 194 -8.66 16.93 -7.17
N LEU A 195 -7.86 18.01 -7.24
CA LEU A 195 -6.78 18.32 -6.30
C LEU A 195 -7.24 19.20 -5.14
N ILE A 196 -8.45 19.75 -5.19
CA ILE A 196 -8.96 20.78 -4.27
C ILE A 196 -10.12 20.24 -3.44
N ALA A 197 -10.15 20.56 -2.16
CA ALA A 197 -11.24 20.24 -1.25
C ALA A 197 -12.35 21.29 -1.36
N ASP A 198 -13.41 20.99 -2.10
CA ASP A 198 -14.58 21.86 -2.26
C ASP A 198 -15.22 22.28 -0.91
N SER A 199 -15.24 21.37 0.07
CA SER A 199 -15.73 21.65 1.43
C SER A 199 -14.90 22.71 2.17
N PHE A 200 -13.59 22.78 1.89
CA PHE A 200 -12.72 23.80 2.47
C PHE A 200 -13.04 25.17 1.88
N ILE A 201 -13.21 25.27 0.55
CA ILE A 201 -13.62 26.51 -0.10
C ILE A 201 -15.01 26.93 0.40
N SER A 202 -15.94 26.00 0.58
CA SER A 202 -17.25 26.28 1.16
C SER A 202 -17.12 26.91 2.55
N SER A 203 -16.19 26.42 3.38
CA SER A 203 -15.92 27.00 4.71
C SER A 203 -15.38 28.43 4.64
N ILE A 204 -14.51 28.73 3.66
CA ILE A 204 -14.04 30.10 3.40
C ILE A 204 -15.22 30.99 2.98
N ALA A 205 -16.05 30.51 2.07
CA ALA A 205 -17.19 31.26 1.55
C ALA A 205 -18.25 31.54 2.65
N ASP A 206 -18.51 30.56 3.51
CA ASP A 206 -19.41 30.71 4.65
C ASP A 206 -18.92 31.81 5.61
N LYS A 207 -17.59 31.84 5.89
CA LYS A 207 -17.06 32.90 6.77
C LYS A 207 -16.98 34.26 6.10
N ALA A 208 -16.82 34.29 4.77
CA ALA A 208 -16.94 35.53 4.02
C ALA A 208 -18.39 36.07 4.01
N ALA A 209 -19.42 35.18 3.93
CA ALA A 209 -20.82 35.54 3.97
C ALA A 209 -21.31 35.89 5.39
N MET A 210 -20.95 35.03 6.37
CA MET A 210 -21.40 35.14 7.77
C MET A 210 -20.19 35.35 8.67
N LEU A 211 -19.85 36.62 8.91
CA LEU A 211 -18.68 36.98 9.70
C LEU A 211 -19.10 37.35 11.13
N ASP A 212 -18.59 36.57 12.08
CA ASP A 212 -18.76 36.83 13.50
C ASP A 212 -17.49 37.41 14.11
N ALA A 213 -17.63 38.34 15.03
CA ALA A 213 -16.55 38.94 15.77
C ALA A 213 -16.66 38.67 17.28
N LEU A 214 -15.50 38.57 17.93
CA LEU A 214 -15.38 38.43 19.38
C LEU A 214 -15.79 39.72 20.07
N ARG A 215 -15.45 40.88 19.48
CA ARG A 215 -15.82 42.21 20.03
C ARG A 215 -15.67 43.32 18.98
N LYS A 216 -16.35 44.43 19.19
CA LYS A 216 -16.17 45.68 18.45
C LYS A 216 -15.12 46.53 19.14
N MET A 217 -14.22 47.13 18.34
CA MET A 217 -13.08 47.92 18.82
C MET A 217 -13.40 49.42 18.86
N GLU A 218 -12.64 50.19 19.63
CA GLU A 218 -12.67 51.63 19.60
C GLU A 218 -11.94 52.18 18.38
N SER A 219 -12.42 53.25 17.75
CA SER A 219 -11.99 53.70 16.42
C SER A 219 -10.71 54.55 16.39
N GLU A 220 -10.03 54.79 17.52
CA GLU A 220 -8.93 55.76 17.61
C GLU A 220 -7.53 55.11 17.63
N ALA A 221 -7.42 53.79 17.60
CA ALA A 221 -6.14 53.07 17.59
C ALA A 221 -5.75 52.66 16.17
N ASP A 222 -4.44 52.54 15.97
CA ASP A 222 -3.88 51.91 14.76
C ASP A 222 -4.03 50.38 14.87
N TYR A 223 -4.72 49.79 13.89
CA TYR A 223 -5.01 48.38 13.83
C TYR A 223 -4.45 47.69 12.56
N GLY A 224 -3.55 48.41 11.83
CA GLY A 224 -2.94 47.91 10.60
C GLY A 224 -3.89 47.85 9.39
N LEU A 225 -5.07 48.53 9.48
CA LEU A 225 -6.08 48.51 8.43
C LEU A 225 -5.82 49.50 7.28
N ASP A 226 -4.84 50.41 7.45
CA ASP A 226 -4.40 51.30 6.39
C ASP A 226 -3.54 50.57 5.36
N ASP A 227 -2.92 49.42 5.75
CA ASP A 227 -2.14 48.53 4.89
C ASP A 227 -2.50 47.06 5.25
N PRO A 228 -3.71 46.60 4.91
CA PRO A 228 -4.24 45.32 5.34
C PRO A 228 -3.43 44.17 4.73
N GLN A 229 -3.07 43.20 5.57
CA GLN A 229 -2.31 42.01 5.14
C GLN A 229 -3.15 41.05 4.30
N THR A 230 -4.44 41.02 4.50
CA THR A 230 -5.39 40.20 3.76
C THR A 230 -6.62 40.98 3.35
N ILE A 231 -7.00 40.83 2.09
CA ILE A 231 -8.21 41.47 1.53
C ILE A 231 -9.07 40.38 0.89
N VAL A 232 -10.31 40.25 1.36
CA VAL A 232 -11.29 39.36 0.75
C VAL A 232 -12.29 40.21 -0.04
N ASN A 233 -12.24 40.12 -1.36
CA ASN A 233 -13.18 40.78 -2.26
C ASN A 233 -14.33 39.82 -2.55
N VAL A 234 -15.53 40.19 -2.17
CA VAL A 234 -16.76 39.40 -2.38
C VAL A 234 -17.58 40.07 -3.48
N THR A 235 -17.82 39.29 -4.57
CA THR A 235 -18.76 39.69 -5.61
C THR A 235 -20.09 39.00 -5.35
N GLY A 236 -21.12 39.81 -5.21
CA GLY A 236 -22.49 39.36 -4.93
C GLY A 236 -23.29 39.02 -6.17
N ARG A 237 -24.32 38.20 -6.00
CA ARG A 237 -25.38 37.90 -6.97
C ARG A 237 -26.75 37.95 -6.26
N ASN A 238 -27.84 37.78 -6.98
CA ASN A 238 -29.21 37.73 -6.46
C ASN A 238 -29.63 38.97 -5.66
N GLY A 239 -28.92 40.08 -5.77
CA GLY A 239 -29.20 41.32 -5.06
C GLY A 239 -28.26 41.64 -3.90
N LEU A 240 -27.30 40.75 -3.58
CA LEU A 240 -26.20 41.04 -2.69
C LEU A 240 -25.25 42.03 -3.37
N ALA A 241 -24.95 43.14 -2.69
CA ALA A 241 -23.97 44.11 -3.17
C ALA A 241 -22.56 43.60 -2.92
N ASP A 242 -21.60 43.97 -3.79
CA ASP A 242 -20.20 43.69 -3.61
C ASP A 242 -19.68 44.37 -2.32
N TYR A 243 -18.77 43.67 -1.61
CA TYR A 243 -18.11 44.22 -0.43
C TYR A 243 -16.70 43.66 -0.28
N GLN A 244 -15.93 44.26 0.63
CA GLN A 244 -14.58 43.85 0.96
C GLN A 244 -14.43 43.66 2.46
N ILE A 245 -13.66 42.64 2.84
CA ILE A 245 -13.23 42.41 4.20
C ILE A 245 -11.72 42.69 4.24
N PHE A 246 -11.32 43.62 5.10
CA PHE A 246 -9.92 44.00 5.30
C PHE A 246 -9.43 43.41 6.62
N VAL A 247 -8.31 42.68 6.60
CA VAL A 247 -7.69 42.11 7.77
C VAL A 247 -6.39 42.84 8.05
N GLY A 248 -6.32 43.50 9.18
CA GLY A 248 -5.16 44.21 9.67
C GLY A 248 -4.32 43.36 10.63
N ASP A 249 -3.73 44.02 11.64
CA ASP A 249 -2.82 43.40 12.58
C ASP A 249 -3.47 42.32 13.46
N SER A 250 -2.67 41.37 13.94
CA SER A 250 -3.10 40.42 14.96
C SER A 250 -3.20 41.11 16.35
N SER A 251 -4.15 40.69 17.16
CA SER A 251 -4.26 41.17 18.53
C SER A 251 -3.07 40.75 19.39
N PRO A 252 -2.63 41.56 20.35
CA PRO A 252 -1.48 41.24 21.19
C PRO A 252 -1.61 39.96 22.04
N ASP A 253 -2.84 39.53 22.29
CA ASP A 253 -3.16 38.30 23.03
C ASP A 253 -3.32 37.08 22.14
N GLY A 254 -3.18 37.25 20.80
CA GLY A 254 -3.28 36.17 19.82
C GLY A 254 -4.70 35.61 19.62
N SER A 255 -5.72 36.27 20.19
CA SER A 255 -7.11 35.78 20.10
C SER A 255 -7.76 35.99 18.73
N GLY A 256 -7.20 36.88 17.90
CA GLY A 256 -7.72 37.20 16.58
C GLY A 256 -6.96 38.30 15.87
N SER A 257 -7.50 38.78 14.75
CA SER A 257 -7.01 39.98 14.05
C SER A 257 -8.08 41.03 13.92
N TYR A 258 -7.64 42.25 13.72
CA TYR A 258 -8.55 43.37 13.54
C TYR A 258 -9.09 43.42 12.12
N VAL A 259 -10.38 43.55 11.98
CA VAL A 259 -11.10 43.48 10.71
C VAL A 259 -12.00 44.66 10.52
N SER A 260 -12.08 45.21 9.32
CA SER A 260 -13.11 46.12 8.86
C SER A 260 -13.80 45.59 7.61
N VAL A 261 -15.03 45.98 7.39
CA VAL A 261 -15.82 45.58 6.22
C VAL A 261 -16.31 46.85 5.51
N SER A 262 -16.12 46.90 4.18
CA SER A 262 -16.57 48.01 3.37
C SER A 262 -18.09 48.20 3.51
N GLY A 263 -18.53 49.46 3.75
CA GLY A 263 -19.95 49.77 3.94
C GLY A 263 -20.50 49.44 5.33
N GLN A 264 -19.67 48.93 6.24
CA GLN A 264 -20.00 48.70 7.66
C GLN A 264 -19.22 49.69 8.54
N ASP A 265 -19.88 50.26 9.57
CA ASP A 265 -19.21 51.12 10.51
C ASP A 265 -18.57 50.34 11.66
N GLY A 266 -17.26 50.46 11.81
CA GLY A 266 -16.52 49.94 12.94
C GLY A 266 -15.40 49.00 12.58
N ILE A 267 -14.58 48.72 13.59
CA ILE A 267 -13.48 47.78 13.57
C ILE A 267 -13.83 46.65 14.53
N TYR A 268 -13.55 45.44 14.16
CA TYR A 268 -13.94 44.25 14.88
C TYR A 268 -12.71 43.34 15.13
N LEU A 269 -12.69 42.67 16.27
CA LEU A 269 -11.74 41.61 16.53
C LEU A 269 -12.36 40.29 16.09
N VAL A 270 -11.85 39.68 15.06
CA VAL A 270 -12.30 38.40 14.50
C VAL A 270 -11.35 37.29 14.93
N ALA A 271 -11.88 36.13 15.31
CA ALA A 271 -11.09 34.99 15.82
C ALA A 271 -10.03 34.52 14.84
N THR A 272 -8.87 34.13 15.38
CA THR A 272 -7.74 33.61 14.60
C THR A 272 -8.14 32.49 13.64
N SER A 273 -9.02 31.56 14.07
CA SER A 273 -9.47 30.43 13.24
C SER A 273 -10.24 30.84 11.98
N ILE A 274 -10.90 32.02 11.98
CA ILE A 274 -11.56 32.57 10.78
C ILE A 274 -10.53 33.22 9.88
N ILE A 275 -9.58 33.94 10.48
CA ILE A 275 -8.51 34.62 9.72
C ILE A 275 -7.59 33.63 9.03
N GLU A 276 -7.29 32.50 9.67
CA GLU A 276 -6.52 31.40 9.08
C GLU A 276 -7.16 30.85 7.80
N LEU A 277 -8.51 30.77 7.74
CA LEU A 277 -9.20 30.39 6.51
C LEU A 277 -8.94 31.37 5.35
N PHE A 278 -8.94 32.67 5.62
CA PHE A 278 -8.64 33.70 4.61
C PHE A 278 -7.14 33.75 4.24
N ASN A 279 -6.29 33.25 5.11
CA ASN A 279 -4.84 33.21 4.89
C ASN A 279 -4.36 31.86 4.32
N SER A 280 -5.27 30.94 4.00
CA SER A 280 -4.94 29.62 3.48
C SER A 280 -4.14 29.70 2.19
N THR A 281 -3.24 28.74 2.04
CA THR A 281 -2.48 28.50 0.81
C THR A 281 -3.22 27.49 -0.07
N PRO A 282 -2.91 27.41 -1.37
CA PRO A 282 -3.46 26.35 -2.23
C PRO A 282 -3.20 24.95 -1.67
N GLU A 283 -2.03 24.72 -1.09
CA GLU A 283 -1.63 23.43 -0.51
C GLU A 283 -2.47 23.04 0.72
N GLU A 284 -2.94 24.01 1.51
CA GLU A 284 -3.83 23.77 2.65
C GLU A 284 -5.28 23.50 2.21
N ILE A 285 -5.68 24.01 1.06
CA ILE A 285 -7.00 23.77 0.45
C ILE A 285 -7.03 22.43 -0.32
N ALA A 286 -5.91 21.73 -0.41
CA ALA A 286 -5.79 20.51 -1.20
C ALA A 286 -6.72 19.38 -0.71
N ASN A 287 -7.20 18.59 -1.64
CA ASN A 287 -7.89 17.33 -1.35
C ASN A 287 -6.86 16.28 -0.93
N ASN A 288 -6.84 15.95 0.34
CA ASN A 288 -5.90 15.01 0.93
C ASN A 288 -6.28 13.53 0.78
N VAL A 289 -7.45 13.20 0.20
CA VAL A 289 -7.81 11.82 -0.13
C VAL A 289 -7.15 11.44 -1.45
N LEU A 290 -6.10 10.64 -1.38
CA LEU A 290 -5.30 10.24 -2.54
C LEU A 290 -5.88 9.02 -3.24
N ILE A 291 -6.25 8.02 -2.46
CA ILE A 291 -6.91 6.79 -2.90
C ILE A 291 -8.10 6.57 -1.97
N SER A 292 -9.28 6.41 -2.54
CA SER A 292 -10.48 6.05 -1.79
C SER A 292 -10.61 4.54 -1.68
N PRO A 293 -11.14 3.99 -0.57
CA PRO A 293 -11.52 2.59 -0.49
C PRO A 293 -12.45 2.17 -1.64
N PRO A 294 -12.45 0.90 -2.03
CA PRO A 294 -13.30 0.40 -3.11
C PRO A 294 -14.79 0.48 -2.73
N SER A 295 -15.64 0.58 -3.74
CA SER A 295 -17.10 0.53 -3.61
C SER A 295 -17.72 -0.17 -4.81
N GLU A 296 -18.98 -0.61 -4.69
CA GLU A 296 -19.75 -1.23 -5.77
C GLU A 296 -19.89 -0.31 -7.00
N ASP A 297 -19.77 1.00 -6.81
CA ASP A 297 -19.83 2.00 -7.90
C ASP A 297 -18.49 2.18 -8.62
N THR A 298 -17.39 1.82 -7.96
CA THR A 298 -16.04 2.06 -8.48
C THR A 298 -15.32 0.80 -8.96
N VAL A 299 -15.74 -0.38 -8.48
CA VAL A 299 -15.11 -1.69 -8.77
C VAL A 299 -16.19 -2.70 -9.11
N SER A 300 -15.95 -3.55 -10.10
CA SER A 300 -16.89 -4.61 -10.49
C SER A 300 -17.03 -5.67 -9.38
N GLU A 301 -18.24 -6.26 -9.29
CA GLU A 301 -18.58 -7.28 -8.28
C GLU A 301 -17.60 -8.48 -8.30
N ALA A 302 -17.00 -8.79 -9.45
CA ALA A 302 -16.05 -9.90 -9.59
C ALA A 302 -14.76 -9.70 -8.76
N TYR A 303 -14.39 -8.46 -8.48
CA TYR A 303 -13.19 -8.09 -7.71
C TYR A 303 -13.50 -7.74 -6.26
N LEU A 304 -14.76 -7.71 -5.86
CA LEU A 304 -15.17 -7.38 -4.49
C LEU A 304 -15.43 -8.63 -3.66
N ALA A 305 -14.93 -8.63 -2.45
CA ALA A 305 -15.28 -9.59 -1.41
C ALA A 305 -16.62 -9.20 -0.75
N GLU A 306 -17.22 -10.12 0.03
CA GLU A 306 -18.50 -9.88 0.73
C GLU A 306 -18.45 -8.70 1.71
N ASP A 307 -17.28 -8.33 2.20
CA ASP A 307 -17.07 -7.22 3.11
C ASP A 307 -16.80 -5.88 2.40
N GLY A 308 -16.78 -5.89 1.06
CA GLY A 308 -16.57 -4.71 0.23
C GLY A 308 -15.09 -4.38 -0.05
N THR A 309 -14.16 -5.22 0.38
CA THR A 309 -12.74 -5.08 0.04
C THR A 309 -12.43 -5.71 -1.32
N ILE A 310 -11.27 -5.39 -1.90
CA ILE A 310 -10.76 -6.08 -3.09
C ILE A 310 -10.43 -7.52 -2.71
N SER A 311 -11.07 -8.47 -3.35
CA SER A 311 -10.87 -9.91 -3.12
C SER A 311 -9.56 -10.41 -3.70
N TYR A 312 -9.16 -9.88 -4.85
CA TYR A 312 -7.87 -10.16 -5.49
C TYR A 312 -7.50 -9.04 -6.47
N VAL A 313 -6.23 -8.99 -6.86
CA VAL A 313 -5.72 -8.11 -7.91
C VAL A 313 -5.02 -8.94 -8.96
N ASP A 314 -5.02 -8.48 -10.21
CA ASP A 314 -4.40 -9.20 -11.32
C ASP A 314 -2.88 -9.20 -11.19
N LYS A 315 -2.32 -8.05 -10.76
CA LYS A 315 -0.88 -7.84 -10.73
C LYS A 315 -0.45 -6.77 -9.75
N ILE A 316 0.66 -7.02 -9.06
CA ILE A 316 1.40 -6.03 -8.28
C ILE A 316 2.82 -5.92 -8.84
N SER A 317 3.33 -4.70 -8.96
CA SER A 317 4.73 -4.44 -9.31
C SER A 317 5.33 -3.45 -8.31
N LEU A 318 6.49 -3.80 -7.74
CA LEU A 318 7.24 -2.99 -6.80
C LEU A 318 8.64 -2.74 -7.37
N SER A 319 9.05 -1.48 -7.47
CA SER A 319 10.35 -1.07 -7.97
C SER A 319 10.83 0.20 -7.27
N GLY A 320 12.07 0.62 -7.50
CA GLY A 320 12.68 1.80 -6.85
C GLY A 320 13.90 1.42 -6.02
N ALA A 321 14.41 2.36 -5.22
CA ALA A 321 15.63 2.12 -4.45
C ALA A 321 15.49 1.02 -3.38
N PHE A 322 14.28 0.80 -2.85
CA PHE A 322 14.00 -0.30 -1.92
C PHE A 322 13.92 -1.66 -2.61
N TYR A 323 13.61 -1.67 -3.90
CA TYR A 323 13.43 -2.87 -4.73
C TYR A 323 14.29 -2.77 -5.98
N PRO A 324 15.62 -2.93 -5.85
CA PRO A 324 16.56 -2.78 -6.98
C PRO A 324 16.30 -3.79 -8.10
N ASP A 325 15.80 -4.97 -7.76
CA ASP A 325 15.23 -5.92 -8.70
C ASP A 325 13.71 -5.81 -8.61
N GLU A 326 13.06 -5.41 -9.70
CA GLU A 326 11.61 -5.27 -9.73
C GLU A 326 10.91 -6.56 -9.28
N ILE A 327 10.05 -6.43 -8.28
CA ILE A 327 9.18 -7.52 -7.81
C ILE A 327 7.90 -7.46 -8.63
N VAL A 328 7.54 -8.56 -9.26
CA VAL A 328 6.27 -8.70 -9.98
C VAL A 328 5.53 -9.89 -9.38
N ILE A 329 4.31 -9.65 -8.91
CA ILE A 329 3.41 -10.63 -8.30
C ILE A 329 2.15 -10.67 -9.15
N GLU A 330 1.73 -11.87 -9.55
CA GLU A 330 0.57 -12.09 -10.40
C GLU A 330 -0.40 -13.06 -9.72
N HIS A 331 -1.68 -12.86 -9.91
CA HIS A 331 -2.73 -13.75 -9.43
C HIS A 331 -2.64 -15.11 -10.17
N THR A 332 -2.99 -16.17 -9.48
CA THR A 332 -3.02 -17.53 -10.04
C THR A 332 -4.36 -18.20 -9.76
N ASP A 333 -4.71 -19.20 -10.58
CA ASP A 333 -5.91 -20.02 -10.36
C ASP A 333 -5.67 -21.15 -9.34
N ASN A 334 -4.54 -21.15 -8.62
CA ASN A 334 -4.23 -22.16 -7.62
C ASN A 334 -4.89 -21.80 -6.28
N GLU A 335 -5.84 -22.60 -5.83
CA GLU A 335 -6.59 -22.38 -4.58
C GLU A 335 -5.70 -22.35 -3.33
N MET A 336 -4.54 -23.05 -3.35
CA MET A 336 -3.58 -23.10 -2.24
C MET A 336 -2.59 -21.94 -2.26
N ALA A 337 -2.47 -21.22 -3.38
CA ALA A 337 -1.51 -20.14 -3.57
C ALA A 337 -2.04 -19.11 -4.57
N ALA A 338 -2.87 -18.19 -4.10
CA ALA A 338 -3.54 -17.19 -4.92
C ALA A 338 -2.57 -16.28 -5.71
N TYR A 339 -1.32 -16.16 -5.29
CA TYR A 339 -0.34 -15.28 -5.93
C TYR A 339 1.01 -15.96 -6.15
N ARG A 340 1.66 -15.56 -7.25
CA ARG A 340 3.01 -16.01 -7.61
C ARG A 340 3.88 -14.84 -8.03
N LEU A 341 5.12 -14.79 -7.54
CA LEU A 341 6.15 -13.92 -8.09
C LEU A 341 6.55 -14.45 -9.47
N SER A 342 6.62 -13.55 -10.45
CA SER A 342 7.21 -13.80 -11.76
C SER A 342 8.56 -13.11 -11.95
N SER A 343 8.89 -12.16 -11.08
CA SER A 343 10.18 -11.45 -11.04
C SER A 343 10.53 -11.12 -9.58
N PRO A 344 11.81 -11.14 -9.19
CA PRO A 344 12.99 -11.56 -9.94
C PRO A 344 13.16 -13.09 -9.99
N ILE A 345 12.40 -13.81 -9.22
CA ILE A 345 12.35 -15.29 -9.22
C ILE A 345 10.90 -15.74 -9.36
N SER A 346 10.69 -16.91 -9.98
CA SER A 346 9.36 -17.49 -10.07
C SER A 346 9.09 -18.34 -8.82
N ARG A 347 8.22 -17.88 -7.92
CA ARG A 347 7.89 -18.53 -6.63
C ARG A 347 6.49 -18.16 -6.18
N TYR A 348 5.82 -19.02 -5.42
CA TYR A 348 4.58 -18.64 -4.76
C TYR A 348 4.81 -17.48 -3.80
N ALA A 349 3.89 -16.53 -3.80
CA ALA A 349 3.96 -15.37 -2.92
C ALA A 349 3.39 -15.70 -1.54
N ASP A 350 3.91 -15.03 -0.52
CA ASP A 350 3.34 -15.02 0.81
C ASP A 350 2.08 -14.14 0.80
N LEU A 351 0.94 -14.73 1.12
CA LEU A 351 -0.36 -14.06 1.03
C LEU A 351 -0.50 -12.91 2.05
N GLU A 352 0.08 -13.05 3.24
CA GLU A 352 0.02 -12.02 4.27
C GLU A 352 0.77 -10.76 3.80
N MET A 353 1.94 -10.94 3.21
CA MET A 353 2.72 -9.83 2.67
C MET A 353 2.07 -9.19 1.44
N VAL A 354 1.45 -9.99 0.58
CA VAL A 354 0.65 -9.46 -0.53
C VAL A 354 -0.53 -8.63 0.00
N ASN A 355 -1.26 -9.14 0.99
CA ASN A 355 -2.37 -8.42 1.60
C ASN A 355 -1.94 -7.09 2.23
N SER A 356 -0.73 -7.01 2.81
CA SER A 356 -0.18 -5.75 3.32
C SER A 356 -0.03 -4.69 2.21
N VAL A 357 0.29 -5.11 0.98
CA VAL A 357 0.31 -4.17 -0.17
C VAL A 357 -1.10 -3.80 -0.61
N LEU A 358 -2.05 -4.74 -0.52
CA LEU A 358 -3.44 -4.49 -0.90
C LEU A 358 -4.16 -3.52 0.05
N GLU A 359 -3.62 -3.28 1.25
CA GLU A 359 -4.13 -2.24 2.14
C GLU A 359 -4.16 -0.85 1.48
N ILE A 360 -3.24 -0.58 0.55
CA ILE A 360 -3.22 0.66 -0.25
C ILE A 360 -4.57 0.90 -0.96
N VAL A 361 -5.11 -0.14 -1.56
CA VAL A 361 -6.38 -0.04 -2.31
C VAL A 361 -7.59 -0.32 -1.44
N ASN A 362 -7.48 -1.14 -0.39
CA ASN A 362 -8.58 -1.50 0.49
C ASN A 362 -8.90 -0.43 1.52
N ASN A 363 -7.87 0.16 2.13
CA ASN A 363 -8.03 1.21 3.14
C ASN A 363 -7.95 2.61 2.52
N GLY A 364 -7.41 2.71 1.30
CA GLY A 364 -7.08 3.97 0.65
C GLY A 364 -5.84 4.63 1.26
N ILE A 365 -5.52 5.81 0.74
CA ILE A 365 -4.45 6.66 1.27
C ILE A 365 -4.99 8.06 1.51
N VAL A 366 -4.80 8.56 2.74
CA VAL A 366 -5.09 9.94 3.11
C VAL A 366 -3.77 10.63 3.48
N ALA A 367 -3.48 11.74 2.83
CA ALA A 367 -2.30 12.56 3.14
C ALA A 367 -2.49 13.40 4.39
N LEU A 368 -1.40 13.72 5.06
CA LEU A 368 -1.40 14.71 6.14
C LEU A 368 -1.63 16.13 5.60
N GLN A 369 -1.04 16.42 4.44
CA GLN A 369 -1.18 17.68 3.71
C GLN A 369 -0.61 17.54 2.29
N ALA A 370 -0.88 18.49 1.41
CA ALA A 370 -0.08 18.64 0.19
C ALA A 370 1.24 19.36 0.51
N TYR A 371 2.33 18.87 -0.04
CA TYR A 371 3.60 19.58 -0.06
C TYR A 371 3.65 20.61 -1.18
N LYS A 372 3.08 20.26 -2.33
CA LYS A 372 3.03 21.12 -3.50
C LYS A 372 1.92 20.70 -4.47
N LEU A 373 1.08 21.65 -4.83
CA LEU A 373 0.19 21.55 -5.99
C LEU A 373 0.89 22.06 -7.24
N GLN A 374 0.64 21.43 -8.38
CA GLN A 374 1.26 21.76 -9.68
C GLN A 374 2.81 21.85 -9.58
N PRO A 375 3.48 20.77 -9.11
CA PRO A 375 4.91 20.77 -8.87
C PRO A 375 5.70 21.00 -10.15
N THR A 376 6.82 21.69 -10.02
CA THR A 376 7.84 21.89 -11.04
C THR A 376 8.91 20.79 -10.99
N ASP A 377 9.79 20.72 -11.99
CA ASP A 377 10.95 19.80 -11.97
C ASP A 377 11.85 20.04 -10.72
N GLU A 378 11.96 21.28 -10.25
CA GLU A 378 12.70 21.63 -9.03
C GLU A 378 12.02 21.07 -7.77
N ASP A 379 10.68 21.01 -7.75
CA ASP A 379 9.94 20.42 -6.64
C ASP A 379 10.13 18.88 -6.62
N TYR A 380 10.11 18.23 -7.78
CA TYR A 380 10.41 16.79 -7.87
C TYR A 380 11.83 16.48 -7.40
N GLU A 381 12.81 17.32 -7.73
CA GLU A 381 14.18 17.19 -7.24
C GLU A 381 14.27 17.44 -5.74
N LYS A 382 13.64 18.50 -5.24
CA LYS A 382 13.59 18.89 -3.82
C LYS A 382 13.07 17.75 -2.93
N TYR A 383 12.01 17.07 -3.35
CA TYR A 383 11.41 15.97 -2.61
C TYR A 383 12.01 14.60 -2.98
N GLY A 384 13.02 14.56 -3.87
CA GLY A 384 13.75 13.35 -4.26
C GLY A 384 12.95 12.36 -5.12
N LEU A 385 11.84 12.79 -5.71
CA LEU A 385 10.93 11.95 -6.49
C LEU A 385 11.45 11.58 -7.89
N ASN A 386 12.55 12.23 -8.34
CA ASN A 386 13.29 11.81 -9.53
C ASN A 386 14.05 10.49 -9.32
N ASN A 387 14.29 10.10 -8.07
CA ASN A 387 14.87 8.82 -7.69
C ASN A 387 14.08 8.25 -6.49
N PRO A 388 12.87 7.74 -6.71
CA PRO A 388 11.98 7.30 -5.64
C PRO A 388 12.52 6.06 -4.93
N ASP A 389 12.17 5.92 -3.66
CA ASP A 389 12.47 4.71 -2.89
C ASP A 389 11.57 3.56 -3.30
N ALA A 390 10.32 3.85 -3.64
CA ALA A 390 9.37 2.87 -4.13
C ALA A 390 8.45 3.43 -5.21
N VAL A 391 8.17 2.59 -6.20
CA VAL A 391 7.08 2.75 -7.17
C VAL A 391 6.24 1.49 -7.10
N ILE A 392 5.02 1.63 -6.63
CA ILE A 392 4.04 0.55 -6.47
C ILE A 392 3.00 0.69 -7.58
N ARG A 393 2.72 -0.41 -8.27
CA ARG A 393 1.63 -0.48 -9.25
C ARG A 393 0.74 -1.66 -8.90
N ILE A 394 -0.54 -1.41 -8.75
CA ILE A 394 -1.55 -2.44 -8.44
C ILE A 394 -2.59 -2.40 -9.56
N THR A 395 -2.73 -3.52 -10.26
CA THR A 395 -3.66 -3.66 -11.39
C THR A 395 -4.80 -4.59 -11.00
N TYR A 396 -6.03 -4.13 -11.14
CA TYR A 396 -7.26 -4.87 -10.92
C TYR A 396 -8.40 -4.22 -11.70
N ASP A 397 -9.39 -5.01 -12.10
CA ASP A 397 -10.59 -4.53 -12.81
C ASP A 397 -10.28 -3.62 -14.01
N GLY A 398 -9.21 -3.95 -14.75
CA GLY A 398 -8.74 -3.17 -15.90
C GLY A 398 -8.17 -1.79 -15.56
N LYS A 399 -7.97 -1.47 -14.28
CA LYS A 399 -7.38 -0.23 -13.79
C LYS A 399 -6.01 -0.50 -13.20
N THR A 400 -5.16 0.51 -13.16
CA THR A 400 -3.87 0.46 -12.48
C THR A 400 -3.75 1.67 -11.56
N VAL A 401 -3.54 1.43 -10.27
CA VAL A 401 -3.19 2.44 -9.28
C VAL A 401 -1.66 2.50 -9.19
N ASN A 402 -1.10 3.70 -9.32
CA ASN A 402 0.34 3.93 -9.23
C ASN A 402 0.63 4.82 -8.02
N VAL A 403 1.55 4.40 -7.17
CA VAL A 403 2.03 5.17 -6.02
C VAL A 403 3.54 5.29 -6.12
N THR A 404 4.04 6.52 -6.20
CA THR A 404 5.47 6.82 -6.16
C THR A 404 5.79 7.46 -4.82
N ALA A 405 6.77 6.94 -4.09
CA ALA A 405 7.08 7.36 -2.74
C ALA A 405 8.58 7.58 -2.53
N LYS A 406 8.91 8.64 -1.80
CA LYS A 406 10.26 8.96 -1.34
C LYS A 406 10.24 9.28 0.14
N LYS A 407 10.98 8.52 0.94
CA LYS A 407 11.11 8.76 2.38
C LYS A 407 11.77 10.11 2.63
N GLN A 408 11.16 10.91 3.48
CA GLN A 408 11.70 12.17 3.92
C GLN A 408 12.57 11.97 5.16
N SER A 409 12.96 13.03 5.85
CA SER A 409 13.79 12.92 7.06
C SER A 409 13.08 12.10 8.16
N GLU A 410 13.85 11.48 9.05
CA GLU A 410 13.27 10.73 10.18
C GLU A 410 12.45 11.64 11.11
N GLU A 411 12.80 12.93 11.20
CA GLU A 411 12.06 13.91 12.00
C GLU A 411 10.68 14.20 11.42
N GLU A 412 10.53 14.12 10.09
CA GLU A 412 9.24 14.31 9.43
C GLU A 412 8.31 13.11 9.57
N GLY A 413 8.86 11.89 9.74
CA GLY A 413 8.10 10.65 9.86
C GLY A 413 7.13 10.42 8.69
N ALA A 414 7.55 10.79 7.46
CA ALA A 414 6.67 10.84 6.31
C ALA A 414 7.38 10.45 5.00
N TYR A 415 6.57 10.14 4.00
CA TYR A 415 6.95 10.03 2.60
C TYR A 415 6.41 11.23 1.81
N ALA A 416 7.19 11.70 0.84
CA ALA A 416 6.64 12.47 -0.28
C ALA A 416 6.05 11.48 -1.27
N VAL A 417 4.78 11.66 -1.61
CA VAL A 417 3.99 10.69 -2.38
C VAL A 417 3.30 11.38 -3.56
N ILE A 418 3.32 10.70 -4.71
CA ILE A 418 2.47 10.99 -5.86
C ILE A 418 1.61 9.76 -6.11
N VAL A 419 0.31 9.96 -6.36
CA VAL A 419 -0.63 8.90 -6.73
C VAL A 419 -1.13 9.14 -8.14
N ASP A 420 -1.06 8.08 -8.96
CA ASP A 420 -1.39 8.13 -10.39
C ASP A 420 -0.65 9.28 -11.09
N ASN A 421 -1.36 10.04 -11.89
CA ASN A 421 -0.82 11.22 -12.55
C ASN A 421 -1.35 12.51 -11.93
N LYS A 422 -1.73 12.49 -10.64
CA LYS A 422 -2.15 13.70 -9.95
C LYS A 422 -1.00 14.71 -9.95
N ASN A 423 -1.28 15.91 -10.39
CA ASN A 423 -0.30 16.99 -10.48
C ASN A 423 -0.09 17.63 -9.10
N ALA A 424 0.31 16.82 -8.12
CA ALA A 424 0.56 17.25 -6.75
C ALA A 424 1.50 16.27 -6.02
N ILE A 425 2.28 16.81 -5.09
CA ILE A 425 3.14 16.05 -4.17
C ILE A 425 2.52 16.16 -2.78
N TYR A 426 2.34 15.03 -2.12
CA TYR A 426 1.70 14.95 -0.82
C TYR A 426 2.61 14.42 0.27
N LYS A 427 2.38 14.86 1.50
CA LYS A 427 2.97 14.31 2.72
C LYS A 427 2.10 13.18 3.24
N VAL A 428 2.60 11.96 3.24
CA VAL A 428 1.92 10.77 3.77
C VAL A 428 2.72 10.21 4.94
N SER A 429 2.05 9.90 6.05
CA SER A 429 2.70 9.32 7.22
C SER A 429 3.38 8.00 6.90
N THR A 430 4.52 7.72 7.53
CA THR A 430 5.17 6.40 7.46
C THR A 430 4.24 5.29 7.94
N ASP A 431 3.38 5.56 8.93
CA ASP A 431 2.42 4.59 9.46
C ASP A 431 1.35 4.18 8.45
N ALA A 432 1.06 5.04 7.46
CA ALA A 432 0.14 4.73 6.37
C ALA A 432 0.82 3.96 5.21
N MET A 433 2.14 3.77 5.26
CA MET A 433 2.93 3.17 4.20
C MET A 433 3.83 2.03 4.73
N THR A 434 3.35 1.29 5.72
CA THR A 434 4.10 0.21 6.40
C THR A 434 4.56 -0.90 5.45
N MET A 435 3.85 -1.13 4.33
CA MET A 435 4.26 -2.08 3.30
C MET A 435 5.62 -1.74 2.67
N LEU A 436 6.09 -0.50 2.77
CA LEU A 436 7.42 -0.10 2.28
C LEU A 436 8.58 -0.58 3.15
N ASP A 437 8.31 -1.11 4.33
CA ASP A 437 9.31 -1.77 5.19
C ASP A 437 9.57 -3.22 4.77
N LEU A 438 8.72 -3.80 3.89
CA LEU A 438 8.86 -5.16 3.39
C LEU A 438 10.04 -5.26 2.41
N ARG A 439 10.81 -6.34 2.56
CA ARG A 439 11.91 -6.70 1.66
C ARG A 439 11.43 -7.70 0.63
N GLN A 440 12.14 -7.81 -0.47
CA GLN A 440 11.86 -8.80 -1.52
C GLN A 440 11.64 -10.22 -0.99
N THR A 441 12.45 -10.65 -0.02
CA THR A 441 12.39 -12.02 0.55
C THR A 441 11.15 -12.25 1.42
N ASP A 442 10.52 -11.21 1.92
CA ASP A 442 9.32 -11.31 2.76
C ASP A 442 8.12 -11.76 1.92
N PHE A 443 8.13 -11.42 0.63
CA PHE A 443 7.10 -11.88 -0.31
C PHE A 443 7.24 -13.36 -0.73
N TYR A 444 8.29 -14.06 -0.31
CA TYR A 444 8.49 -15.46 -0.70
C TYR A 444 7.72 -16.39 0.21
N ASN A 445 6.75 -17.11 -0.35
CA ASN A 445 6.16 -18.22 0.40
C ASN A 445 7.28 -19.21 0.81
N GLN A 446 7.26 -19.65 2.07
CA GLN A 446 8.25 -20.61 2.54
C GLN A 446 8.12 -21.96 1.84
N PHE A 447 6.92 -22.33 1.39
CA PHE A 447 6.67 -23.57 0.65
C PHE A 447 6.80 -23.33 -0.86
N VAL A 448 7.34 -24.29 -1.57
CA VAL A 448 7.60 -24.15 -3.02
C VAL A 448 6.76 -25.07 -3.89
N PHE A 449 6.03 -25.97 -3.27
CA PHE A 449 5.15 -26.90 -3.95
C PHE A 449 3.80 -26.99 -3.20
N LEU A 450 2.81 -26.32 -3.72
CA LEU A 450 1.47 -26.16 -3.11
C LEU A 450 0.38 -26.76 -4.00
N GLU A 451 0.68 -27.88 -4.63
CA GLU A 451 -0.25 -28.60 -5.47
C GLU A 451 -1.00 -29.67 -4.66
N GLU A 452 -2.26 -29.88 -4.95
CA GLU A 452 -3.01 -30.96 -4.33
C GLU A 452 -2.67 -32.32 -4.96
N MET A 453 -2.58 -33.36 -4.13
CA MET A 453 -2.34 -34.71 -4.60
C MET A 453 -3.43 -35.19 -5.57
N SER A 454 -4.66 -34.76 -5.34
CA SER A 454 -5.84 -35.05 -6.17
C SER A 454 -5.74 -34.53 -7.61
N ASP A 455 -4.86 -33.57 -7.87
CA ASP A 455 -4.65 -33.03 -9.22
C ASP A 455 -3.89 -33.97 -10.15
N PHE A 456 -3.17 -34.94 -9.59
CA PHE A 456 -2.23 -35.77 -10.36
C PHE A 456 -2.77 -37.18 -10.62
N LYS A 457 -2.54 -37.69 -11.81
CA LYS A 457 -2.77 -39.10 -12.18
C LYS A 457 -1.55 -39.97 -12.06
N ASN A 458 -0.35 -39.36 -12.09
CA ASN A 458 0.91 -40.10 -12.00
C ASN A 458 2.01 -39.22 -11.41
N ILE A 459 2.87 -39.81 -10.57
CA ILE A 459 4.08 -39.20 -10.04
C ILE A 459 5.24 -40.14 -10.34
N THR A 460 6.17 -39.71 -11.17
CA THR A 460 7.35 -40.48 -11.53
C THR A 460 8.61 -39.89 -10.89
N ILE A 461 9.34 -40.71 -10.14
CA ILE A 461 10.60 -40.37 -9.48
C ILE A 461 11.73 -41.11 -10.13
N VAL A 462 12.72 -40.40 -10.63
CA VAL A 462 13.93 -40.97 -11.25
C VAL A 462 15.13 -40.54 -10.41
N SER A 463 15.80 -41.54 -9.83
CA SER A 463 17.07 -41.41 -9.11
C SER A 463 17.99 -42.53 -9.56
N ASP A 464 18.59 -43.30 -8.67
CA ASP A 464 19.31 -44.55 -9.03
C ASP A 464 18.37 -45.61 -9.61
N LYS A 465 17.10 -45.52 -9.33
CA LYS A 465 16.02 -46.37 -9.79
C LYS A 465 14.80 -45.49 -10.16
N THR A 466 13.92 -46.01 -11.00
CA THR A 466 12.66 -45.34 -11.34
C THR A 466 11.53 -45.89 -10.49
N TYR A 467 10.75 -44.99 -9.90
CA TYR A 467 9.53 -45.27 -9.16
C TYR A 467 8.38 -44.53 -9.81
N SER A 468 7.27 -45.22 -10.06
CA SER A 468 6.08 -44.62 -10.68
C SER A 468 4.84 -44.90 -9.82
N PHE A 469 4.26 -43.85 -9.27
CA PHE A 469 2.95 -43.89 -8.62
C PHE A 469 1.87 -43.64 -9.66
N ASP A 470 0.94 -44.58 -9.81
CA ASP A 470 -0.27 -44.43 -10.60
C ASP A 470 -1.45 -44.24 -9.66
N ILE A 471 -2.20 -43.16 -9.83
CA ILE A 471 -3.30 -42.75 -8.97
C ILE A 471 -4.60 -42.89 -9.76
N THR A 472 -5.58 -43.61 -9.21
CA THR A 472 -6.89 -43.81 -9.84
C THR A 472 -8.01 -43.20 -9.00
N TYR A 473 -9.04 -42.75 -9.68
CA TYR A 473 -10.14 -41.97 -9.10
C TYR A 473 -11.48 -42.60 -9.46
N ASN A 474 -12.50 -42.39 -8.62
CA ASN A 474 -13.89 -42.71 -8.94
C ASN A 474 -14.57 -41.52 -9.68
N ALA A 475 -15.87 -41.67 -9.96
CA ALA A 475 -16.65 -40.63 -10.64
C ALA A 475 -16.87 -39.37 -9.78
N ASP A 476 -16.65 -39.43 -8.48
CA ASP A 476 -16.80 -38.34 -7.53
C ASP A 476 -15.44 -37.73 -7.19
N ASP A 477 -14.40 -37.96 -8.02
CA ASP A 477 -13.03 -37.47 -7.89
C ASP A 477 -12.27 -37.92 -6.63
N ASN A 478 -12.77 -38.93 -5.92
CA ASN A 478 -12.06 -39.52 -4.80
C ASN A 478 -11.01 -40.52 -5.29
N ILE A 479 -9.82 -40.50 -4.66
CA ILE A 479 -8.77 -41.49 -4.92
C ILE A 479 -9.31 -42.89 -4.51
N THR A 480 -9.17 -43.85 -5.40
CA THR A 480 -9.61 -45.24 -5.17
C THR A 480 -8.45 -46.22 -5.10
N SER A 481 -7.31 -45.88 -5.65
CA SER A 481 -6.15 -46.75 -5.58
C SER A 481 -4.90 -45.97 -5.94
N GLU A 482 -3.83 -46.23 -5.21
CA GLU A 482 -2.48 -45.82 -5.51
C GLU A 482 -1.59 -47.05 -5.73
N LYS A 483 -0.84 -47.06 -6.81
CA LYS A 483 0.06 -48.16 -7.13
C LYS A 483 1.48 -47.63 -7.35
N LEU A 484 2.46 -48.20 -6.66
CA LEU A 484 3.85 -47.97 -6.91
C LEU A 484 4.44 -49.10 -7.74
N ASN A 485 4.91 -48.79 -8.96
CA ASN A 485 5.41 -49.75 -9.92
C ASN A 485 4.40 -50.92 -10.15
N GLY A 486 3.09 -50.62 -10.18
CA GLY A 486 2.02 -51.57 -10.41
C GLY A 486 1.58 -52.39 -9.18
N LYS A 487 2.18 -52.17 -8.00
CA LYS A 487 1.76 -52.79 -6.72
C LYS A 487 0.94 -51.82 -5.90
N ASP A 488 -0.11 -52.30 -5.27
CA ASP A 488 -0.92 -51.47 -4.37
C ASP A 488 -0.07 -50.96 -3.19
N VAL A 489 -0.28 -49.71 -2.81
CA VAL A 489 0.38 -49.01 -1.72
C VAL A 489 -0.65 -48.63 -0.68
N ASP A 490 -0.25 -48.58 0.58
CA ASP A 490 -1.09 -48.03 1.63
C ASP A 490 -1.29 -46.51 1.44
N ASP A 491 -2.57 -46.06 1.40
CA ASP A 491 -2.95 -44.67 1.16
C ASP A 491 -2.27 -43.73 2.19
N SER A 492 -2.20 -44.14 3.45
CA SER A 492 -1.56 -43.30 4.50
C SER A 492 -0.06 -43.12 4.27
N LEU A 493 0.64 -44.17 3.82
CA LEU A 493 2.06 -44.07 3.48
C LEU A 493 2.31 -43.19 2.26
N PHE A 494 1.44 -43.31 1.24
CA PHE A 494 1.55 -42.45 0.07
C PHE A 494 1.31 -40.98 0.40
N ARG A 495 0.27 -40.67 1.19
CA ARG A 495 -0.02 -39.31 1.65
C ARG A 495 1.12 -38.74 2.50
N THR A 496 1.65 -39.53 3.44
CA THR A 496 2.81 -39.10 4.24
C THR A 496 4.02 -38.85 3.35
N TYR A 497 4.28 -39.70 2.34
CA TYR A 497 5.36 -39.44 1.40
C TYR A 497 5.14 -38.19 0.54
N TYR A 498 3.91 -37.98 0.07
CA TYR A 498 3.55 -36.81 -0.71
C TYR A 498 3.73 -35.51 0.10
N SER A 499 3.43 -35.54 1.41
CA SER A 499 3.58 -34.39 2.29
C SER A 499 5.02 -33.88 2.40
N TYR A 500 6.03 -34.69 2.12
CA TYR A 500 7.42 -34.24 2.03
C TYR A 500 7.65 -33.29 0.84
N PHE A 501 6.88 -33.36 -0.22
CA PHE A 501 6.97 -32.39 -1.31
C PHE A 501 6.28 -31.08 -0.93
N THR A 502 5.08 -31.16 -0.35
CA THR A 502 4.28 -29.96 0.00
C THR A 502 4.82 -29.21 1.23
N SER A 503 5.54 -29.89 2.11
CA SER A 503 6.15 -29.30 3.32
C SER A 503 7.58 -28.81 3.10
N MET A 504 8.08 -28.85 1.86
CA MET A 504 9.44 -28.44 1.52
C MET A 504 9.62 -26.94 1.63
N LYS A 505 10.64 -26.50 2.40
CA LYS A 505 10.98 -25.09 2.65
C LYS A 505 12.41 -24.80 2.25
N PRO A 506 12.72 -24.64 0.97
CA PRO A 506 14.07 -24.33 0.53
C PRO A 506 14.49 -22.92 0.96
N THR A 507 15.74 -22.76 1.33
CA THR A 507 16.36 -21.46 1.57
C THR A 507 16.82 -20.86 0.25
N VAL A 508 16.42 -19.61 -0.03
CA VAL A 508 16.86 -18.87 -1.22
C VAL A 508 18.32 -18.45 -1.04
N GLU A 509 19.13 -18.62 -2.09
CA GLU A 509 20.53 -18.17 -2.15
C GLU A 509 20.73 -17.18 -3.30
N SER A 510 21.76 -16.36 -3.21
CA SER A 510 22.07 -15.34 -4.23
C SER A 510 22.55 -15.94 -5.57
N SER A 511 23.00 -17.18 -5.57
CA SER A 511 23.44 -17.87 -6.78
C SER A 511 23.32 -19.40 -6.65
N TYR A 512 23.08 -20.04 -7.77
CA TYR A 512 22.95 -21.49 -7.86
C TYR A 512 23.94 -22.00 -8.90
N PRO A 513 25.09 -22.59 -8.47
CA PRO A 513 26.04 -23.19 -9.40
C PRO A 513 25.41 -24.36 -10.14
N SER A 514 25.86 -24.60 -11.36
CA SER A 514 25.46 -25.78 -12.11
C SER A 514 25.99 -27.06 -11.45
N GLY A 515 25.14 -28.05 -11.32
CA GLY A 515 25.50 -29.37 -10.78
C GLY A 515 24.76 -30.49 -11.49
N ASP A 516 25.12 -31.74 -11.14
CA ASP A 516 24.43 -32.90 -11.68
C ASP A 516 23.07 -33.11 -11.02
N VAL A 517 22.05 -33.46 -11.81
CA VAL A 517 20.73 -33.80 -11.32
C VAL A 517 20.79 -35.15 -10.62
N ALA A 518 20.58 -35.15 -9.31
CA ALA A 518 20.59 -36.35 -8.48
C ALA A 518 19.24 -37.09 -8.45
N MET A 519 18.15 -36.35 -8.57
CA MET A 519 16.78 -36.89 -8.62
C MET A 519 15.88 -35.97 -9.43
N THR A 520 15.00 -36.57 -10.21
CA THR A 520 13.92 -35.88 -10.90
C THR A 520 12.57 -36.45 -10.46
N VAL A 521 11.64 -35.59 -10.09
CA VAL A 521 10.24 -35.96 -9.83
C VAL A 521 9.35 -35.28 -10.86
N THR A 522 8.52 -36.07 -11.55
CA THR A 522 7.58 -35.57 -12.55
C THR A 522 6.17 -35.84 -12.06
N PHE A 523 5.41 -34.79 -11.81
CA PHE A 523 4.02 -34.84 -11.45
C PHE A 523 3.18 -34.59 -12.70
N THR A 524 2.37 -35.56 -13.11
CA THR A 524 1.53 -35.49 -14.31
C THR A 524 0.10 -35.24 -13.92
N TYR A 525 -0.44 -34.09 -14.33
CA TYR A 525 -1.81 -33.70 -14.02
C TYR A 525 -2.86 -34.67 -14.63
N ARG A 526 -3.98 -34.79 -13.96
CA ARG A 526 -5.20 -35.44 -14.50
C ARG A 526 -5.72 -34.65 -15.68
N ASP A 527 -5.82 -33.33 -15.50
CA ASP A 527 -6.13 -32.41 -16.59
C ASP A 527 -4.94 -32.32 -17.55
N THR A 528 -5.13 -32.88 -18.72
CA THR A 528 -4.08 -32.94 -19.75
C THR A 528 -3.69 -31.57 -20.30
N SER A 529 -4.54 -30.53 -20.11
CA SER A 529 -4.21 -29.15 -20.52
C SER A 529 -3.15 -28.52 -19.63
N LYS A 530 -3.07 -28.91 -18.35
CA LYS A 530 -2.06 -28.45 -17.38
C LYS A 530 -0.69 -29.11 -17.59
N GLY A 531 -0.64 -30.24 -18.30
CA GLY A 531 0.62 -30.94 -18.62
C GLY A 531 1.27 -31.62 -17.42
N GLN A 532 2.47 -31.20 -17.04
CA GLN A 532 3.23 -31.80 -15.94
C GLN A 532 4.10 -30.76 -15.22
N ILE A 533 4.41 -31.03 -13.95
CA ILE A 533 5.43 -30.32 -13.18
C ILE A 533 6.67 -31.20 -13.10
N LYS A 534 7.82 -30.62 -13.37
CA LYS A 534 9.14 -31.26 -13.23
C LYS A 534 9.88 -30.62 -12.07
N MET A 535 10.15 -31.40 -11.02
CA MET A 535 10.97 -31.01 -9.89
C MET A 535 12.32 -31.73 -9.97
N GLU A 536 13.42 -31.00 -9.90
CA GLU A 536 14.77 -31.53 -10.00
C GLU A 536 15.55 -31.17 -8.73
N PHE A 537 16.25 -32.15 -8.20
CA PHE A 537 17.20 -32.00 -7.10
C PHE A 537 18.61 -32.06 -7.66
N ILE A 538 19.33 -30.96 -7.55
CA ILE A 538 20.65 -30.77 -8.18
C ILE A 538 21.68 -30.67 -7.06
N ASN A 539 22.77 -31.38 -7.18
CA ASN A 539 23.84 -31.30 -6.20
C ASN A 539 24.41 -29.88 -6.15
N HIS A 540 24.25 -29.23 -5.02
CA HIS A 540 24.71 -27.86 -4.80
C HIS A 540 26.09 -27.86 -4.11
N ASN A 541 26.22 -28.65 -3.05
CA ASN A 541 27.46 -28.90 -2.33
C ASN A 541 27.31 -30.17 -1.44
N ASP A 542 28.35 -30.51 -0.67
CA ASP A 542 28.38 -31.70 0.18
C ASP A 542 27.25 -31.77 1.24
N ARG A 543 26.52 -30.68 1.47
CA ARG A 543 25.50 -30.58 2.54
C ARG A 543 24.11 -30.21 2.04
N ARG A 544 23.96 -29.77 0.79
CA ARG A 544 22.73 -29.23 0.26
C ARG A 544 22.45 -29.61 -1.17
N TYR A 545 21.17 -29.65 -1.50
CA TYR A 545 20.68 -29.83 -2.87
C TYR A 545 19.85 -28.60 -3.26
N GLN A 546 20.06 -28.10 -4.45
CA GLN A 546 19.21 -27.12 -5.09
C GLN A 546 17.91 -27.80 -5.52
N VAL A 547 16.79 -27.15 -5.25
CA VAL A 547 15.47 -27.52 -5.78
C VAL A 547 15.17 -26.63 -6.97
N ARG A 548 14.81 -27.25 -8.09
CA ARG A 548 14.40 -26.54 -9.31
C ARG A 548 13.06 -27.09 -9.78
N ILE A 549 12.07 -26.21 -10.00
CA ILE A 549 10.73 -26.58 -10.47
C ILE A 549 10.51 -25.93 -11.83
N ASN A 550 10.19 -26.73 -12.83
CA ASN A 550 9.98 -26.31 -14.23
C ASN A 550 11.11 -25.43 -14.78
N GLY A 551 12.37 -25.69 -14.33
CA GLY A 551 13.54 -24.94 -14.75
C GLY A 551 13.88 -23.73 -13.85
N ASN A 552 13.02 -23.32 -12.94
CA ASN A 552 13.24 -22.21 -12.02
C ASN A 552 13.85 -22.69 -10.70
N SER A 553 14.85 -21.98 -10.20
CA SER A 553 15.51 -22.29 -8.91
C SER A 553 14.66 -21.80 -7.76
N GLU A 554 14.22 -22.71 -6.88
CA GLU A 554 13.37 -22.40 -5.73
C GLU A 554 14.17 -22.26 -4.42
N GLY A 555 15.44 -22.62 -4.42
CA GLY A 555 16.30 -22.56 -3.24
C GLY A 555 17.07 -23.87 -3.01
N VAL A 556 17.63 -23.99 -1.81
CA VAL A 556 18.40 -25.16 -1.39
C VAL A 556 17.78 -25.84 -0.17
N ILE A 557 17.81 -27.17 -0.15
CA ILE A 557 17.41 -27.99 0.99
C ILE A 557 18.61 -28.72 1.60
N PRO A 558 18.57 -29.10 2.89
CA PRO A 558 19.60 -29.92 3.52
C PRO A 558 19.72 -31.28 2.86
N TYR A 559 20.93 -31.83 2.84
CA TYR A 559 21.21 -33.20 2.38
C TYR A 559 20.30 -34.24 3.05
N THR A 560 20.08 -34.10 4.35
CA THR A 560 19.23 -35.02 5.11
C THR A 560 17.78 -35.04 4.63
N TYR A 561 17.25 -33.89 4.22
CA TYR A 561 15.90 -33.81 3.66
C TYR A 561 15.82 -34.53 2.30
N PHE A 562 16.79 -34.29 1.44
CA PHE A 562 16.89 -34.98 0.15
C PHE A 562 17.07 -36.49 0.32
N ASP A 563 17.94 -36.91 1.26
CA ASP A 563 18.20 -38.33 1.54
C ASP A 563 16.92 -39.03 2.06
N ASN A 564 16.14 -38.35 2.89
CA ASN A 564 14.83 -38.83 3.34
C ASN A 564 13.88 -39.04 2.15
N LEU A 565 13.73 -38.06 1.26
CA LEU A 565 12.89 -38.20 0.06
C LEU A 565 13.30 -39.41 -0.80
N LYS A 566 14.61 -39.61 -0.98
CA LYS A 566 15.15 -40.71 -1.77
C LYS A 566 14.94 -42.07 -1.11
N ASN A 567 15.09 -42.16 0.21
CA ASN A 567 14.96 -43.41 0.94
C ASN A 567 13.51 -43.78 1.26
N TYR A 568 12.66 -42.79 1.54
CA TYR A 568 11.28 -43.08 1.92
C TYR A 568 10.44 -43.64 0.78
N VAL A 569 10.74 -43.34 -0.49
CA VAL A 569 10.07 -44.01 -1.61
C VAL A 569 10.35 -45.52 -1.63
N VAL A 570 11.55 -45.93 -1.16
CA VAL A 570 11.90 -47.37 -1.03
C VAL A 570 11.08 -48.02 0.10
N ASN A 571 10.90 -47.29 1.23
CA ASN A 571 10.09 -47.77 2.33
C ASN A 571 8.62 -47.91 1.91
N VAL A 572 8.08 -46.95 1.16
CA VAL A 572 6.73 -47.03 0.58
C VAL A 572 6.60 -48.25 -0.36
N GLU A 573 7.60 -48.51 -1.24
CA GLU A 573 7.62 -49.70 -2.12
C GLU A 573 7.59 -51.02 -1.33
N GLN A 574 8.17 -51.02 -0.12
CA GLN A 574 8.24 -52.19 0.76
C GLN A 574 7.09 -52.21 1.79
N ASN A 575 6.16 -51.27 1.73
CA ASN A 575 5.09 -51.09 2.68
C ASN A 575 5.59 -50.95 4.13
N GLN A 576 6.69 -50.19 4.30
CA GLN A 576 7.29 -49.86 5.58
C GLN A 576 6.94 -48.44 5.98
N GLY A 577 6.70 -48.21 7.27
CA GLY A 577 6.38 -46.89 7.81
C GLY A 577 7.46 -45.87 7.54
N ILE A 578 7.07 -44.63 7.28
CA ILE A 578 7.91 -43.44 7.19
C ILE A 578 7.47 -42.44 8.26
N PRO A 579 8.40 -41.64 8.82
CA PRO A 579 8.04 -40.61 9.78
C PRO A 579 7.14 -39.55 9.16
N ASP A 580 6.32 -38.90 9.97
CA ASP A 580 5.64 -37.69 9.58
C ASP A 580 6.67 -36.57 9.34
N VAL A 581 6.30 -35.61 8.49
CA VAL A 581 7.13 -34.44 8.25
C VAL A 581 7.07 -33.53 9.48
N VAL A 582 8.22 -33.18 10.05
CA VAL A 582 8.35 -32.31 11.22
C VAL A 582 8.64 -30.87 10.79
#